data_6d8b37616072f9f229c8fe0cca3f7f80
#
_entry.id   6d8b37616072f9f229c8fe0cca3f7f80
#
_cell.length_a   1.000
_cell.length_b   1.000
_cell.length_c   1.000
_cell.angle_alpha   90.00
_cell.angle_beta   90.00
_cell.angle_gamma   90.00
#
_symmetry.space_group_name_H-M   'P 1'
#
loop_
_entity.id
_entity.type
_entity.pdbx_description
1 polymer ?
#
loop_
_entity_poly.entity_id
_entity_poly.type
_entity_poly.pdbx_seq_one_letter_code
_entity_poly.pdbx_strand_id
1 'polypeptide(L)'
;MVLVVRLLLLSALVGLATGCVSLWTADVKEKNVSAEELFKQGKEKIKDKHYQEGINILERLKSAHPEFKQMPEVYLAIADSFYDEGSHDKAIARYLQFMELYPGDKEASRARYQIAMSYFNQIKNTDLDNSVVKQAIRAFKAVSDAADPGEWGKKAEEKSRECQRKLAEKELYKSRSYISLGNYKAARIAAQRVIDEYSKLGLDDDAKKILDNIKNK
;
A
#
# COMPACT_ATOMS: atom_id res chain seq x y z
N MET A 1 -25.37 55.45 -36.91
CA MET A 1 -25.19 54.01 -36.78
C MET A 1 -23.73 53.58 -36.67
N VAL A 2 -22.78 54.17 -37.31
CA VAL A 2 -21.35 53.84 -37.30
C VAL A 2 -20.64 54.22 -35.98
N LEU A 3 -21.10 55.25 -35.28
CA LEU A 3 -20.49 55.72 -34.02
C LEU A 3 -20.80 54.81 -32.83
N VAL A 4 -22.00 54.21 -32.76
CA VAL A 4 -22.44 53.35 -31.67
C VAL A 4 -21.74 51.99 -31.73
N VAL A 5 -21.45 51.50 -32.93
CA VAL A 5 -20.73 50.21 -33.12
C VAL A 5 -19.24 50.35 -32.75
N ARG A 6 -18.62 51.51 -32.90
CA ARG A 6 -17.23 51.78 -32.46
C ARG A 6 -17.10 51.88 -30.94
N LEU A 7 -18.10 52.40 -30.23
CA LEU A 7 -18.10 52.42 -28.75
C LEU A 7 -18.28 51.02 -28.13
N LEU A 8 -19.06 50.15 -28.76
CA LEU A 8 -19.26 48.76 -28.28
C LEU A 8 -18.04 47.87 -28.49
N LEU A 9 -17.26 48.10 -29.53
CA LEU A 9 -16.01 47.37 -29.81
C LEU A 9 -14.87 47.78 -28.87
N LEU A 10 -14.84 49.02 -28.37
CA LEU A 10 -13.84 49.47 -27.38
C LEU A 10 -14.13 48.95 -25.98
N SER A 11 -15.41 48.71 -25.62
CA SER A 11 -15.78 48.13 -24.32
C SER A 11 -15.48 46.63 -24.21
N ALA A 12 -15.50 45.89 -25.34
CA ALA A 12 -15.18 44.46 -25.39
C ALA A 12 -13.65 44.17 -25.24
N LEU A 13 -12.79 45.13 -25.62
CA LEU A 13 -11.33 44.97 -25.50
C LEU A 13 -10.80 45.21 -24.07
N VAL A 14 -11.50 46.00 -23.24
CA VAL A 14 -11.10 46.25 -21.84
C VAL A 14 -11.46 45.09 -20.92
N GLY A 15 -12.49 44.29 -21.27
CA GLY A 15 -12.90 43.12 -20.48
C GLY A 15 -11.96 41.90 -20.57
N LEU A 16 -11.16 41.81 -21.63
CA LEU A 16 -10.21 40.70 -21.84
C LEU A 16 -8.87 40.87 -21.10
N ALA A 17 -8.51 42.10 -20.70
CA ALA A 17 -7.25 42.41 -20.00
C ALA A 17 -7.30 42.11 -18.49
N THR A 18 -8.49 42.09 -17.87
CA THR A 18 -8.64 41.86 -16.41
C THR A 18 -8.62 40.35 -16.04
N GLY A 19 -8.93 39.44 -16.98
CA GLY A 19 -8.91 38.01 -16.74
C GLY A 19 -7.51 37.39 -16.64
N CYS A 20 -6.52 37.99 -17.33
CA CYS A 20 -5.14 37.44 -17.34
C CYS A 20 -4.34 37.85 -16.10
N VAL A 21 -4.68 38.97 -15.43
CA VAL A 21 -3.94 39.45 -14.24
C VAL A 21 -4.26 38.60 -13.01
N SER A 22 -5.49 38.05 -12.88
CA SER A 22 -5.87 37.24 -11.73
C SER A 22 -5.25 35.83 -11.77
N LEU A 23 -5.05 35.27 -12.96
CA LEU A 23 -4.36 33.99 -13.14
C LEU A 23 -2.86 34.07 -12.85
N TRP A 24 -2.23 35.19 -13.26
CA TRP A 24 -0.81 35.47 -12.99
C TRP A 24 -0.53 35.70 -11.50
N THR A 25 -1.40 36.47 -10.79
CA THR A 25 -1.21 36.72 -9.36
C THR A 25 -1.49 35.53 -8.47
N ALA A 26 -2.37 34.61 -8.87
CA ALA A 26 -2.60 33.36 -8.18
C ALA A 26 -1.36 32.45 -8.25
N ASP A 27 -0.77 32.31 -9.46
CA ASP A 27 0.42 31.48 -9.68
C ASP A 27 1.68 32.03 -8.96
N VAL A 28 1.82 33.37 -8.90
CA VAL A 28 2.93 34.05 -8.17
C VAL A 28 2.77 33.92 -6.65
N LYS A 29 1.53 33.91 -6.12
CA LYS A 29 1.27 33.76 -4.69
C LYS A 29 1.53 32.32 -4.22
N GLU A 30 1.32 31.34 -5.12
CA GLU A 30 1.53 29.94 -4.86
C GLU A 30 3.02 29.54 -4.80
N LYS A 31 3.89 30.23 -5.54
CA LYS A 31 5.34 29.99 -5.57
C LYS A 31 6.10 30.46 -4.31
N ASN A 32 5.47 31.27 -3.46
CA ASN A 32 6.14 31.90 -2.30
C ASN A 32 5.84 31.20 -0.95
N VAL A 33 5.19 30.04 -0.94
CA VAL A 33 4.98 29.29 0.32
C VAL A 33 6.24 28.49 0.64
N SER A 34 6.78 28.65 1.86
CA SER A 34 8.00 27.95 2.27
C SER A 34 7.81 26.43 2.34
N ALA A 35 8.91 25.68 2.22
CA ALA A 35 8.88 24.23 2.33
C ALA A 35 8.33 23.76 3.68
N GLU A 36 8.73 24.42 4.76
CA GLU A 36 8.28 24.13 6.13
C GLU A 36 6.77 24.33 6.28
N GLU A 37 6.23 25.40 5.68
CA GLU A 37 4.79 25.68 5.76
C GLU A 37 3.99 24.66 4.94
N LEU A 38 4.44 24.28 3.73
CA LEU A 38 3.82 23.24 2.94
C LEU A 38 3.87 21.88 3.67
N PHE A 39 5.01 21.56 4.29
CA PHE A 39 5.16 20.34 5.05
C PHE A 39 4.19 20.28 6.23
N LYS A 40 4.10 21.36 6.98
CA LYS A 40 3.17 21.48 8.11
C LYS A 40 1.72 21.35 7.66
N GLN A 41 1.30 22.09 6.63
CA GLN A 41 -0.06 22.02 6.09
C GLN A 41 -0.41 20.62 5.57
N GLY A 42 0.50 19.98 4.84
CA GLY A 42 0.31 18.61 4.36
C GLY A 42 0.12 17.61 5.51
N LYS A 43 0.95 17.70 6.55
CA LYS A 43 0.83 16.84 7.74
C LYS A 43 -0.46 17.11 8.54
N GLU A 44 -0.90 18.34 8.67
CA GLU A 44 -2.18 18.69 9.31
C GLU A 44 -3.36 18.06 8.56
N LYS A 45 -3.40 18.19 7.23
CA LYS A 45 -4.44 17.55 6.40
C LYS A 45 -4.46 16.03 6.54
N ILE A 46 -3.29 15.38 6.56
CA ILE A 46 -3.17 13.94 6.78
C ILE A 46 -3.69 13.56 8.17
N LYS A 47 -3.30 14.28 9.21
CA LYS A 47 -3.77 14.05 10.58
C LYS A 47 -5.29 14.12 10.68
N ASP A 48 -5.92 15.04 9.96
CA ASP A 48 -7.37 15.21 9.89
C ASP A 48 -8.04 14.20 8.92
N LYS A 49 -7.26 13.21 8.42
CA LYS A 49 -7.69 12.18 7.45
C LYS A 49 -8.13 12.72 6.09
N HIS A 50 -7.80 13.95 5.77
CA HIS A 50 -7.95 14.52 4.43
C HIS A 50 -6.75 14.11 3.56
N TYR A 51 -6.58 12.77 3.40
CA TYR A 51 -5.38 12.17 2.81
C TYR A 51 -5.04 12.76 1.44
N GLN A 52 -6.01 12.85 0.53
CA GLN A 52 -5.75 13.33 -0.82
C GLN A 52 -5.32 14.82 -0.85
N GLU A 53 -5.90 15.66 0.00
CA GLU A 53 -5.47 17.07 0.12
C GLU A 53 -4.03 17.16 0.66
N GLY A 54 -3.73 16.38 1.71
CA GLY A 54 -2.38 16.31 2.28
C GLY A 54 -1.34 15.83 1.28
N ILE A 55 -1.66 14.75 0.53
CA ILE A 55 -0.81 14.22 -0.54
C ILE A 55 -0.54 15.31 -1.59
N ASN A 56 -1.55 16.02 -2.06
CA ASN A 56 -1.39 17.06 -3.07
C ASN A 56 -0.47 18.19 -2.60
N ILE A 57 -0.60 18.61 -1.33
CA ILE A 57 0.28 19.63 -0.73
C ILE A 57 1.73 19.11 -0.66
N LEU A 58 1.93 17.87 -0.24
CA LEU A 58 3.27 17.28 -0.14
C LEU A 58 3.91 17.01 -1.52
N GLU A 59 3.14 16.63 -2.53
CA GLU A 59 3.64 16.49 -3.92
C GLU A 59 4.04 17.86 -4.48
N ARG A 60 3.29 18.91 -4.16
CA ARG A 60 3.69 20.29 -4.50
C ARG A 60 4.98 20.72 -3.81
N LEU A 61 5.14 20.38 -2.51
CA LEU A 61 6.40 20.60 -1.78
C LEU A 61 7.56 19.95 -2.50
N LYS A 62 7.44 18.66 -2.86
CA LYS A 62 8.48 17.92 -3.60
C LYS A 62 8.89 18.60 -4.91
N SER A 63 7.91 19.17 -5.62
CA SER A 63 8.15 19.81 -6.91
C SER A 63 8.77 21.21 -6.77
N ALA A 64 8.34 21.97 -5.76
CA ALA A 64 8.77 23.36 -5.56
C ALA A 64 10.09 23.47 -4.78
N HIS A 65 10.37 22.53 -3.89
CA HIS A 65 11.47 22.55 -2.94
C HIS A 65 12.18 21.19 -2.86
N PRO A 66 12.77 20.70 -3.96
CA PRO A 66 13.42 19.37 -3.98
C PRO A 66 14.60 19.25 -3.00
N GLU A 67 15.19 20.39 -2.59
CA GLU A 67 16.28 20.48 -1.63
C GLU A 67 15.82 20.44 -0.16
N PHE A 68 14.53 20.32 0.11
CA PHE A 68 14.00 20.32 1.47
C PHE A 68 14.63 19.22 2.33
N LYS A 69 15.21 19.61 3.47
CA LYS A 69 16.00 18.70 4.32
C LYS A 69 15.24 17.47 4.81
N GLN A 70 13.92 17.61 5.04
CA GLN A 70 13.06 16.52 5.50
C GLN A 70 12.37 15.80 4.33
N MET A 71 12.95 15.81 3.13
CA MET A 71 12.37 15.16 1.96
C MET A 71 12.09 13.65 2.19
N PRO A 72 12.94 12.87 2.87
CA PRO A 72 12.61 11.47 3.22
C PRO A 72 11.28 11.34 3.98
N GLU A 73 11.01 12.24 4.94
CA GLU A 73 9.75 12.25 5.70
C GLU A 73 8.55 12.60 4.80
N VAL A 74 8.74 13.46 3.80
CA VAL A 74 7.69 13.83 2.83
C VAL A 74 7.28 12.60 2.00
N TYR A 75 8.26 11.84 1.48
CA TYR A 75 7.99 10.60 0.73
C TYR A 75 7.25 9.57 1.57
N LEU A 76 7.67 9.39 2.82
CA LEU A 76 7.01 8.47 3.76
C LEU A 76 5.60 8.93 4.11
N ALA A 77 5.39 10.23 4.38
CA ALA A 77 4.06 10.75 4.70
C ALA A 77 3.06 10.54 3.55
N ILE A 78 3.51 10.67 2.30
CA ILE A 78 2.69 10.35 1.12
C ILE A 78 2.38 8.85 1.06
N ALA A 79 3.38 7.99 1.27
CA ALA A 79 3.21 6.54 1.26
C ALA A 79 2.27 6.05 2.38
N ASP A 80 2.47 6.55 3.61
CA ASP A 80 1.63 6.28 4.77
C ASP A 80 0.18 6.74 4.52
N SER A 81 -0.01 7.89 3.88
CA SER A 81 -1.35 8.39 3.55
C SER A 81 -2.11 7.46 2.60
N PHE A 82 -1.45 6.94 1.56
CA PHE A 82 -2.07 5.95 0.69
C PHE A 82 -2.37 4.63 1.41
N TYR A 83 -1.50 4.23 2.35
CA TYR A 83 -1.73 3.05 3.17
C TYR A 83 -2.95 3.23 4.07
N ASP A 84 -3.06 4.35 4.78
CA ASP A 84 -4.15 4.66 5.71
C ASP A 84 -5.49 4.90 4.99
N GLU A 85 -5.45 5.41 3.75
CA GLU A 85 -6.61 5.52 2.86
C GLU A 85 -7.10 4.13 2.36
N GLY A 86 -6.27 3.08 2.50
CA GLY A 86 -6.55 1.75 1.96
C GLY A 86 -6.17 1.56 0.49
N SER A 87 -5.51 2.55 -0.11
CA SER A 87 -5.01 2.51 -1.50
C SER A 87 -3.69 1.72 -1.58
N HIS A 88 -3.71 0.42 -1.22
CA HIS A 88 -2.53 -0.38 -0.96
C HIS A 88 -1.57 -0.50 -2.14
N ASP A 89 -2.06 -0.56 -3.39
CA ASP A 89 -1.18 -0.60 -4.58
C ASP A 89 -0.39 0.69 -4.74
N LYS A 90 -1.04 1.84 -4.48
CA LYS A 90 -0.36 3.14 -4.49
C LYS A 90 0.64 3.25 -3.35
N ALA A 91 0.28 2.78 -2.15
CA ALA A 91 1.17 2.75 -0.99
C ALA A 91 2.44 1.95 -1.30
N ILE A 92 2.31 0.73 -1.87
CA ILE A 92 3.46 -0.10 -2.28
C ILE A 92 4.37 0.68 -3.22
N ALA A 93 3.82 1.31 -4.27
CA ALA A 93 4.61 2.07 -5.24
C ALA A 93 5.37 3.24 -4.57
N ARG A 94 4.75 3.94 -3.61
CA ARG A 94 5.38 5.08 -2.92
C ARG A 94 6.44 4.64 -1.91
N TYR A 95 6.22 3.55 -1.18
CA TYR A 95 7.27 2.98 -0.31
C TYR A 95 8.47 2.45 -1.12
N LEU A 96 8.24 1.81 -2.26
CA LEU A 96 9.32 1.38 -3.15
C LEU A 96 10.12 2.58 -3.66
N GLN A 97 9.46 3.66 -4.06
CA GLN A 97 10.12 4.90 -4.47
C GLN A 97 10.96 5.50 -3.32
N PHE A 98 10.43 5.52 -2.09
CA PHE A 98 11.21 5.95 -0.92
C PHE A 98 12.46 5.09 -0.73
N MET A 99 12.33 3.78 -0.79
CA MET A 99 13.46 2.86 -0.60
C MET A 99 14.53 2.95 -1.70
N GLU A 100 14.12 3.29 -2.92
CA GLU A 100 15.03 3.53 -4.03
C GLU A 100 15.85 4.82 -3.83
N LEU A 101 15.21 5.89 -3.38
CA LEU A 101 15.83 7.18 -3.18
C LEU A 101 16.63 7.27 -1.87
N TYR A 102 16.19 6.58 -0.83
CA TYR A 102 16.73 6.65 0.53
C TYR A 102 17.02 5.27 1.12
N PRO A 103 17.85 4.43 0.48
CA PRO A 103 18.06 3.03 0.90
C PRO A 103 18.72 2.90 2.29
N GLY A 104 19.48 3.93 2.72
CA GLY A 104 20.13 3.98 4.03
C GLY A 104 19.36 4.75 5.11
N ASP A 105 18.13 5.15 4.84
CA ASP A 105 17.32 5.85 5.85
C ASP A 105 16.91 4.88 6.96
N LYS A 106 16.86 5.39 8.19
CA LYS A 106 16.45 4.63 9.40
C LYS A 106 15.06 4.02 9.26
N GLU A 107 14.17 4.63 8.47
CA GLU A 107 12.82 4.16 8.23
C GLU A 107 12.72 3.11 7.10
N ALA A 108 13.83 2.75 6.45
CA ALA A 108 13.80 1.81 5.32
C ALA A 108 13.24 0.44 5.72
N SER A 109 13.58 -0.07 6.92
CA SER A 109 13.03 -1.34 7.43
C SER A 109 11.53 -1.25 7.72
N ARG A 110 11.05 -0.10 8.26
CA ARG A 110 9.61 0.16 8.42
C ARG A 110 8.90 0.22 7.08
N ALA A 111 9.45 0.95 6.12
CA ALA A 111 8.86 1.07 4.78
C ALA A 111 8.73 -0.31 4.10
N ARG A 112 9.76 -1.16 4.21
CA ARG A 112 9.71 -2.55 3.69
C ARG A 112 8.61 -3.36 4.37
N TYR A 113 8.43 -3.22 5.69
CA TYR A 113 7.35 -3.87 6.42
C TYR A 113 5.97 -3.35 5.97
N GLN A 114 5.80 -2.05 5.73
CA GLN A 114 4.54 -1.48 5.25
C GLN A 114 4.18 -1.96 3.83
N ILE A 115 5.16 -2.21 2.97
CA ILE A 115 4.92 -2.89 1.67
C ILE A 115 4.31 -4.28 1.92
N ALA A 116 4.90 -5.06 2.82
CA ALA A 116 4.39 -6.39 3.14
C ALA A 116 2.98 -6.34 3.76
N MET A 117 2.72 -5.38 4.64
CA MET A 117 1.40 -5.13 5.21
C MET A 117 0.38 -4.68 4.17
N SER A 118 0.80 -3.91 3.15
CA SER A 118 -0.07 -3.52 2.04
C SER A 118 -0.53 -4.74 1.23
N TYR A 119 0.35 -5.70 0.96
CA TYR A 119 -0.07 -6.99 0.37
C TYR A 119 -0.97 -7.79 1.32
N PHE A 120 -0.66 -7.80 2.60
CA PHE A 120 -1.46 -8.52 3.60
C PHE A 120 -2.89 -7.99 3.68
N ASN A 121 -3.06 -6.67 3.66
CA ASN A 121 -4.38 -6.03 3.75
C ASN A 121 -5.23 -6.21 2.47
N GLN A 122 -4.62 -6.63 1.36
CA GLN A 122 -5.33 -7.00 0.14
C GLN A 122 -5.87 -8.43 0.14
N ILE A 123 -5.53 -9.25 1.17
CA ILE A 123 -6.01 -10.63 1.27
C ILE A 123 -7.50 -10.62 1.60
N LYS A 124 -8.32 -11.12 0.68
CA LYS A 124 -9.76 -11.32 0.91
C LYS A 124 -10.02 -12.77 1.31
N ASN A 125 -10.87 -12.99 2.31
CA ASN A 125 -11.21 -14.34 2.79
C ASN A 125 -11.94 -15.19 1.73
N THR A 126 -12.52 -14.55 0.72
CA THR A 126 -13.25 -15.21 -0.37
C THR A 126 -12.37 -15.55 -1.57
N ASP A 127 -11.10 -15.12 -1.59
CA ASP A 127 -10.23 -15.35 -2.74
C ASP A 127 -9.86 -16.83 -2.85
N LEU A 128 -10.26 -17.45 -3.97
CA LEU A 128 -9.81 -18.78 -4.36
C LEU A 128 -8.34 -18.77 -4.78
N ASP A 129 -7.84 -17.60 -5.21
CA ASP A 129 -6.46 -17.40 -5.61
C ASP A 129 -5.55 -17.13 -4.40
N ASN A 130 -4.48 -17.91 -4.31
CA ASN A 130 -3.47 -17.77 -3.27
C ASN A 130 -2.35 -16.78 -3.65
N SER A 131 -2.43 -16.10 -4.79
CA SER A 131 -1.35 -15.25 -5.31
C SER A 131 -1.01 -14.10 -4.37
N VAL A 132 -2.03 -13.39 -3.89
CA VAL A 132 -1.86 -12.25 -2.96
C VAL A 132 -1.27 -12.72 -1.63
N VAL A 133 -1.76 -13.86 -1.07
CA VAL A 133 -1.21 -14.42 0.17
C VAL A 133 0.27 -14.77 -0.01
N LYS A 134 0.64 -15.39 -1.14
CA LYS A 134 2.03 -15.72 -1.45
C LYS A 134 2.90 -14.48 -1.66
N GLN A 135 2.34 -13.40 -2.22
CA GLN A 135 3.04 -12.11 -2.33
C GLN A 135 3.32 -11.52 -0.94
N ALA A 136 2.32 -11.52 -0.04
CA ALA A 136 2.51 -11.08 1.34
C ALA A 136 3.59 -11.90 2.05
N ILE A 137 3.59 -13.23 1.93
CA ILE A 137 4.62 -14.10 2.52
C ILE A 137 6.01 -13.74 2.00
N ARG A 138 6.18 -13.57 0.67
CA ARG A 138 7.47 -13.18 0.09
C ARG A 138 7.93 -11.80 0.58
N ALA A 139 7.00 -10.85 0.66
CA ALA A 139 7.30 -9.52 1.13
C ALA A 139 7.71 -9.50 2.61
N PHE A 140 7.00 -10.23 3.49
CA PHE A 140 7.41 -10.38 4.89
C PHE A 140 8.75 -11.08 5.04
N LYS A 141 8.99 -12.13 4.23
CA LYS A 141 10.30 -12.79 4.22
C LYS A 141 11.43 -11.83 3.84
N ALA A 142 11.22 -10.96 2.87
CA ALA A 142 12.21 -9.94 2.50
C ALA A 142 12.49 -8.93 3.61
N VAL A 143 11.54 -8.72 4.55
CA VAL A 143 11.78 -7.90 5.76
C VAL A 143 12.66 -8.66 6.74
N SER A 144 12.33 -9.91 7.06
CA SER A 144 13.07 -10.71 8.04
C SER A 144 14.48 -11.08 7.58
N ASP A 145 14.68 -11.27 6.26
CA ASP A 145 15.97 -11.61 5.67
C ASP A 145 16.87 -10.38 5.42
N ALA A 146 16.39 -9.16 5.71
CA ALA A 146 17.17 -7.95 5.51
C ALA A 146 18.42 -7.93 6.43
N ALA A 147 19.49 -7.26 6.00
CA ALA A 147 20.74 -7.16 6.78
C ALA A 147 20.53 -6.49 8.15
N ASP A 148 19.61 -5.55 8.24
CA ASP A 148 19.17 -4.92 9.50
C ASP A 148 17.64 -4.90 9.58
N PRO A 149 17.01 -6.02 9.99
CA PRO A 149 15.57 -6.12 10.08
C PRO A 149 15.00 -5.39 11.30
N GLY A 150 15.79 -5.15 12.34
CA GLY A 150 15.39 -4.53 13.59
C GLY A 150 14.16 -5.22 14.23
N GLU A 151 13.29 -4.44 14.84
CA GLU A 151 12.02 -4.92 15.39
C GLU A 151 11.04 -5.40 14.32
N TRP A 152 11.16 -4.89 13.09
CA TRP A 152 10.27 -5.21 11.97
C TRP A 152 10.47 -6.64 11.48
N GLY A 153 11.67 -7.21 11.63
CA GLY A 153 11.96 -8.60 11.28
C GLY A 153 11.08 -9.58 12.05
N LYS A 154 11.00 -9.44 13.39
CA LYS A 154 10.15 -10.29 14.23
C LYS A 154 8.66 -10.12 13.89
N LYS A 155 8.20 -8.88 13.72
CA LYS A 155 6.82 -8.60 13.31
C LYS A 155 6.49 -9.22 11.94
N ALA A 156 7.45 -9.19 11.02
CA ALA A 156 7.29 -9.78 9.70
C ALA A 156 7.22 -11.32 9.75
N GLU A 157 8.05 -11.98 10.57
CA GLU A 157 7.99 -13.43 10.77
C GLU A 157 6.62 -13.87 11.31
N GLU A 158 6.09 -13.16 12.31
CA GLU A 158 4.76 -13.43 12.87
C GLU A 158 3.66 -13.28 11.80
N LYS A 159 3.69 -12.22 11.02
CA LYS A 159 2.72 -12.00 9.93
C LYS A 159 2.88 -12.99 8.78
N SER A 160 4.11 -13.36 8.43
CA SER A 160 4.37 -14.42 7.46
C SER A 160 3.78 -15.75 7.91
N ARG A 161 3.95 -16.09 9.19
CA ARG A 161 3.38 -17.31 9.81
C ARG A 161 1.84 -17.29 9.79
N GLU A 162 1.22 -16.13 10.05
CA GLU A 162 -0.22 -15.95 9.92
C GLU A 162 -0.71 -16.22 8.48
N CYS A 163 0.00 -15.68 7.48
CA CYS A 163 -0.31 -15.94 6.08
C CYS A 163 -0.19 -17.43 5.71
N GLN A 164 0.88 -18.08 6.15
CA GLN A 164 1.09 -19.52 5.92
C GLN A 164 -0.02 -20.34 6.58
N ARG A 165 -0.45 -20.00 7.79
CA ARG A 165 -1.56 -20.65 8.47
C ARG A 165 -2.86 -20.56 7.68
N LYS A 166 -3.18 -19.39 7.10
CA LYS A 166 -4.36 -19.22 6.22
C LYS A 166 -4.30 -20.16 5.02
N LEU A 167 -3.13 -20.37 4.40
CA LEU A 167 -2.96 -21.32 3.31
C LEU A 167 -3.18 -22.77 3.78
N ALA A 168 -2.63 -23.14 4.92
CA ALA A 168 -2.82 -24.47 5.50
C ALA A 168 -4.29 -24.75 5.86
N GLU A 169 -4.99 -23.81 6.48
CA GLU A 169 -6.42 -23.90 6.78
C GLU A 169 -7.26 -24.10 5.51
N LYS A 170 -6.88 -23.42 4.42
CA LYS A 170 -7.53 -23.58 3.11
C LYS A 170 -7.30 -24.98 2.52
N GLU A 171 -6.11 -25.55 2.67
CA GLU A 171 -5.85 -26.94 2.24
C GLU A 171 -6.66 -27.95 3.07
N LEU A 172 -6.80 -27.74 4.39
CA LEU A 172 -7.68 -28.59 5.22
C LEU A 172 -9.15 -28.47 4.78
N TYR A 173 -9.62 -27.25 4.49
CA TYR A 173 -10.97 -27.04 3.97
C TYR A 173 -11.20 -27.79 2.65
N LYS A 174 -10.25 -27.69 1.70
CA LYS A 174 -10.30 -28.45 0.44
C LYS A 174 -10.35 -29.95 0.68
N SER A 175 -9.52 -30.44 1.60
CA SER A 175 -9.49 -31.87 1.94
C SER A 175 -10.86 -32.36 2.43
N ARG A 176 -11.48 -31.62 3.35
CA ARG A 176 -12.83 -31.94 3.86
C ARG A 176 -13.90 -31.88 2.75
N SER A 177 -13.81 -30.91 1.86
CA SER A 177 -14.71 -30.79 0.70
C SER A 177 -14.56 -31.95 -0.27
N TYR A 178 -13.34 -32.41 -0.53
CA TYR A 178 -13.10 -33.59 -1.37
C TYR A 178 -13.62 -34.89 -0.74
N ILE A 179 -13.58 -35.02 0.58
CA ILE A 179 -14.20 -36.15 1.30
C ILE A 179 -15.71 -36.17 1.05
N SER A 180 -16.40 -35.04 1.19
CA SER A 180 -17.84 -34.97 0.96
C SER A 180 -18.24 -35.29 -0.49
N LEU A 181 -17.34 -35.06 -1.43
CA LEU A 181 -17.50 -35.39 -2.84
C LEU A 181 -17.08 -36.86 -3.17
N GLY A 182 -16.61 -37.63 -2.18
CA GLY A 182 -16.11 -39.00 -2.39
C GLY A 182 -14.74 -39.07 -3.08
N ASN A 183 -14.08 -37.92 -3.30
CA ASN A 183 -12.76 -37.88 -3.93
C ASN A 183 -11.65 -38.04 -2.89
N TYR A 184 -11.48 -39.20 -2.33
CA TYR A 184 -10.51 -39.48 -1.27
C TYR A 184 -9.06 -39.30 -1.71
N LYS A 185 -8.74 -39.51 -3.01
CA LYS A 185 -7.40 -39.29 -3.55
C LYS A 185 -7.03 -37.81 -3.46
N ALA A 186 -7.90 -36.90 -3.90
CA ALA A 186 -7.67 -35.45 -3.81
C ALA A 186 -7.65 -34.96 -2.35
N ALA A 187 -8.52 -35.52 -1.49
CA ALA A 187 -8.54 -35.24 -0.07
C ALA A 187 -7.20 -35.57 0.60
N ARG A 188 -6.62 -36.74 0.29
CA ARG A 188 -5.32 -37.18 0.81
C ARG A 188 -4.20 -36.23 0.39
N ILE A 189 -4.16 -35.83 -0.87
CA ILE A 189 -3.15 -34.89 -1.39
C ILE A 189 -3.24 -33.54 -0.64
N ALA A 190 -4.44 -33.01 -0.45
CA ALA A 190 -4.62 -31.72 0.23
C ALA A 190 -4.22 -31.80 1.72
N ALA A 191 -4.62 -32.87 2.44
CA ALA A 191 -4.22 -33.06 3.84
C ALA A 191 -2.71 -33.29 3.99
N GLN A 192 -2.10 -34.09 3.10
CA GLN A 192 -0.66 -34.36 3.12
C GLN A 192 0.15 -33.08 2.90
N ARG A 193 -0.31 -32.18 2.01
CA ARG A 193 0.34 -30.89 1.77
C ARG A 193 0.43 -30.04 3.04
N VAL A 194 -0.55 -30.12 3.94
CA VAL A 194 -0.49 -29.39 5.22
C VAL A 194 0.71 -29.85 6.06
N ILE A 195 0.95 -31.16 6.10
CA ILE A 195 2.08 -31.73 6.84
C ILE A 195 3.41 -31.40 6.18
N ASP A 196 3.47 -31.46 4.83
CA ASP A 196 4.71 -31.32 4.07
C ASP A 196 5.16 -29.86 3.94
N GLU A 197 4.21 -28.94 3.63
CA GLU A 197 4.52 -27.55 3.31
C GLU A 197 4.27 -26.58 4.47
N TYR A 198 3.38 -26.94 5.42
CA TYR A 198 2.91 -26.03 6.48
C TYR A 198 3.10 -26.61 7.89
N SER A 199 4.08 -27.47 8.09
CA SER A 199 4.38 -28.03 9.41
C SER A 199 4.67 -26.95 10.46
N LYS A 200 4.42 -27.26 11.74
CA LYS A 200 4.66 -26.36 12.89
C LYS A 200 3.73 -25.14 12.97
N LEU A 201 2.62 -25.15 12.22
CA LEU A 201 1.59 -24.10 12.33
C LEU A 201 0.42 -24.51 13.24
N GLY A 202 0.53 -25.69 13.89
CA GLY A 202 -0.48 -26.23 14.81
C GLY A 202 -1.68 -26.85 14.10
N LEU A 203 -1.55 -27.26 12.83
CA LEU A 203 -2.60 -27.90 12.02
C LEU A 203 -2.26 -29.32 11.61
N ASP A 204 -1.08 -29.81 11.99
CA ASP A 204 -0.58 -31.17 11.63
C ASP A 204 -1.50 -32.28 12.16
N ASP A 205 -2.02 -32.14 13.39
CA ASP A 205 -2.89 -33.14 13.99
C ASP A 205 -4.26 -33.21 13.30
N ASP A 206 -4.79 -32.11 12.85
CA ASP A 206 -6.02 -32.08 12.06
C ASP A 206 -5.82 -32.76 10.70
N ALA A 207 -4.68 -32.49 10.05
CA ALA A 207 -4.33 -33.15 8.80
C ALA A 207 -4.16 -34.68 8.98
N LYS A 208 -3.45 -35.11 10.03
CA LYS A 208 -3.28 -36.55 10.35
C LYS A 208 -4.61 -37.22 10.63
N LYS A 209 -5.50 -36.62 11.42
CA LYS A 209 -6.86 -37.16 11.66
C LYS A 209 -7.63 -37.34 10.37
N ILE A 210 -7.54 -36.41 9.42
CA ILE A 210 -8.17 -36.56 8.11
C ILE A 210 -7.58 -37.75 7.36
N LEU A 211 -6.25 -37.85 7.30
CA LEU A 211 -5.56 -38.96 6.61
C LEU A 211 -5.94 -40.34 7.18
N ASP A 212 -5.99 -40.43 8.51
CA ASP A 212 -6.38 -41.70 9.19
C ASP A 212 -7.83 -42.09 8.86
N ASN A 213 -8.76 -41.12 8.85
CA ASN A 213 -10.16 -41.37 8.53
C ASN A 213 -10.40 -41.84 7.10
N ILE A 214 -9.52 -41.52 6.17
CA ILE A 214 -9.64 -41.92 4.75
C ILE A 214 -8.66 -43.00 4.33
N LYS A 215 -7.92 -43.60 5.27
CA LYS A 215 -6.84 -44.58 5.00
C LYS A 215 -7.34 -45.80 4.20
N ASN A 216 -8.55 -46.26 4.47
CA ASN A 216 -9.14 -47.46 3.90
C ASN A 216 -10.21 -47.15 2.83
N LYS A 217 -10.26 -45.93 2.34
CA LYS A 217 -11.19 -45.41 1.33
C LYS A 217 -10.42 -45.05 0.03
#